data_95049267bb47eb627127f28b4e0f8d15
#
_entry.id   95049267bb47eb627127f28b4e0f8d15
#
_cell.length_a   1.000
_cell.length_b   1.000
_cell.length_c   1.000
_cell.angle_alpha   90.00
_cell.angle_beta   90.00
_cell.angle_gamma   90.00
#
_symmetry.space_group_name_H-M   'P 1'
#
loop_
_entity.id
_entity.type
_entity.pdbx_description
1 polymer ?
#
loop_
_entity_poly.entity_id
_entity_poly.type
_entity_poly.pdbx_seq_one_letter_code
_entity_poly.pdbx_strand_id
1 'polypeptide(L)'
;MGSLVLVVRLVLADVRRHRAQAAMLLLAVTVATATMALGLSLRGASEALYEQTRAATAGPDVVALSGDTGPAVTSALASLADDPEVIAHHGPYRIVYADLTTRGSDRSPAGPAPVSSGVVVQGFAETPGTVNRPLVTSGRWVRPGGAVVERGFATALGIGVGDHVTIAGRPYPVVGIAVTAATSIYPWAAQIGPYGGPSDSSGLVWLTRSDARTLAGRDLPVTTAIDLKLRDPAATEAFTETFKEAHHDSTARMNLHTWQFIARQDAVILSNSQPILVVGSWLLGLLAVTGAAALAAGRAVEQTRRAGLLKAVGATPGLIAAVLLTEYLALALIGDALGLVIARLTVPGIAGPTASRIGDAAGPGGAAVATATVLAVAVAVLSTLRPTLRAMRTATVTALAAAAHQPRHRPLLTALSALLPTPLLLGLRLTARRPGRAVLQAWSTATTVIAIVALLTLDSQEERGYGLNGSSALPNLRGELDRRLMLAVVVLLITLAVVNTLTLTWTTAMETRASMAVARTLGATPGQISAGLSAAQVLPALPGALAGVPLGIGVCGIFGARNMITPPVSWMLAAAIVTLLVTAAFTALPARMAARRPVARALSAESA
;
A
#
# COMPACT_ATOMS: atom_id res chain seq x y z
N MET A 1 10.05 30.17 30.35
CA MET A 1 10.80 30.27 29.09
C MET A 1 12.17 29.58 29.13
N GLY A 2 12.94 29.64 30.22
CA GLY A 2 14.28 29.01 30.31
C GLY A 2 14.33 27.50 30.14
N SER A 3 13.33 26.77 30.64
CA SER A 3 13.26 25.30 30.52
C SER A 3 13.06 24.83 29.07
N LEU A 4 12.28 25.53 28.27
CA LEU A 4 12.02 25.17 26.87
C LEU A 4 13.26 25.37 26.00
N VAL A 5 13.98 26.49 26.18
CA VAL A 5 15.25 26.75 25.49
C VAL A 5 16.32 25.71 25.85
N LEU A 6 16.36 25.28 27.12
CA LEU A 6 17.25 24.24 27.58
C LEU A 6 16.94 22.89 26.89
N VAL A 7 15.66 22.49 26.84
CA VAL A 7 15.20 21.26 26.16
C VAL A 7 15.61 21.27 24.69
N VAL A 8 15.33 22.37 23.98
CA VAL A 8 15.67 22.48 22.53
C VAL A 8 17.19 22.39 22.31
N ARG A 9 18.00 23.07 23.13
CA ARG A 9 19.47 22.97 23.02
C ARG A 9 20.00 21.56 23.29
N LEU A 10 19.45 20.86 24.29
CA LEU A 10 19.82 19.49 24.61
C LEU A 10 19.44 18.52 23.49
N VAL A 11 18.24 18.65 22.91
CA VAL A 11 17.76 17.84 21.78
C VAL A 11 18.65 18.07 20.55
N LEU A 12 18.95 19.32 20.19
CA LEU A 12 19.82 19.64 19.05
C LEU A 12 21.24 19.10 19.22
N ALA A 13 21.80 19.18 20.43
CA ALA A 13 23.12 18.61 20.72
C ALA A 13 23.13 17.09 20.59
N ASP A 14 22.08 16.41 21.05
CA ASP A 14 21.95 14.96 21.00
C ASP A 14 21.77 14.45 19.57
N VAL A 15 20.89 15.09 18.79
CA VAL A 15 20.70 14.80 17.34
C VAL A 15 22.01 14.99 16.57
N ARG A 16 22.76 16.07 16.83
CA ARG A 16 24.07 16.30 16.19
C ARG A 16 25.12 15.24 16.54
N ARG A 17 25.09 14.74 17.76
CA ARG A 17 26.02 13.69 18.22
C ARG A 17 25.66 12.32 17.64
N HIS A 18 24.38 12.05 17.38
CA HIS A 18 23.87 10.76 16.93
C HIS A 18 23.14 10.83 15.57
N ARG A 19 23.72 11.56 14.62
CA ARG A 19 23.08 11.86 13.30
C ARG A 19 22.56 10.62 12.57
N ALA A 20 23.33 9.51 12.55
CA ALA A 20 22.93 8.30 11.87
C ALA A 20 21.65 7.67 12.45
N GLN A 21 21.50 7.73 13.78
CA GLN A 21 20.33 7.17 14.46
C GLN A 21 19.09 8.06 14.28
N ALA A 22 19.28 9.38 14.35
CA ALA A 22 18.21 10.33 14.05
C ALA A 22 17.74 10.19 12.60
N ALA A 23 18.68 10.06 11.66
CA ALA A 23 18.35 9.84 10.24
C ALA A 23 17.59 8.53 10.00
N MET A 24 17.95 7.44 10.69
CA MET A 24 17.25 6.17 10.59
C MET A 24 15.82 6.24 11.11
N LEU A 25 15.60 6.86 12.28
CA LEU A 25 14.26 7.05 12.83
C LEU A 25 13.41 7.92 11.90
N LEU A 26 13.99 9.03 11.45
CA LEU A 26 13.34 9.95 10.51
C LEU A 26 12.94 9.22 9.22
N LEU A 27 13.86 8.48 8.60
CA LEU A 27 13.58 7.70 7.39
C LEU A 27 12.46 6.68 7.64
N ALA A 28 12.54 5.92 8.73
CA ALA A 28 11.57 4.89 9.04
C ALA A 28 10.16 5.47 9.26
N VAL A 29 10.05 6.60 9.97
CA VAL A 29 8.77 7.29 10.18
C VAL A 29 8.26 7.89 8.88
N THR A 30 9.13 8.57 8.11
CA THR A 30 8.75 9.15 6.81
C THR A 30 8.16 8.11 5.87
N VAL A 31 8.80 6.95 5.75
CA VAL A 31 8.31 5.87 4.88
C VAL A 31 6.99 5.29 5.40
N ALA A 32 6.88 5.05 6.71
CA ALA A 32 5.66 4.50 7.31
C ALA A 32 4.47 5.46 7.15
N THR A 33 4.67 6.76 7.40
CA THR A 33 3.60 7.75 7.28
C THR A 33 3.24 8.06 5.82
N ALA A 34 4.22 8.08 4.91
CA ALA A 34 3.96 8.24 3.48
C ALA A 34 3.10 7.10 2.93
N THR A 35 3.45 5.84 3.24
CA THR A 35 2.67 4.68 2.78
C THR A 35 1.27 4.64 3.38
N MET A 36 1.11 5.02 4.67
CA MET A 36 -0.20 5.13 5.32
C MET A 36 -1.06 6.21 4.68
N ALA A 37 -0.51 7.41 4.51
CA ALA A 37 -1.22 8.52 3.90
C ALA A 37 -1.61 8.21 2.44
N LEU A 38 -0.73 7.57 1.66
CA LEU A 38 -1.03 7.10 0.31
C LEU A 38 -2.19 6.11 0.29
N GLY A 39 -2.13 5.06 1.13
CA GLY A 39 -3.16 4.03 1.18
C GLY A 39 -4.55 4.57 1.52
N LEU A 40 -4.62 5.50 2.48
CA LEU A 40 -5.89 6.12 2.88
C LEU A 40 -6.39 7.19 1.90
N SER A 41 -5.48 7.84 1.16
CA SER A 41 -5.84 8.88 0.19
C SER A 41 -6.44 8.32 -1.10
N LEU A 42 -6.14 7.08 -1.48
CA LEU A 42 -6.61 6.51 -2.75
C LEU A 42 -8.12 6.48 -2.88
N ARG A 43 -8.83 6.19 -1.80
CA ARG A 43 -10.29 6.14 -1.80
C ARG A 43 -10.91 7.53 -2.02
N GLY A 44 -10.48 8.52 -1.27
CA GLY A 44 -10.98 9.89 -1.42
C GLY A 44 -10.58 10.52 -2.76
N ALA A 45 -9.40 10.19 -3.29
CA ALA A 45 -8.99 10.61 -4.63
C ALA A 45 -9.90 10.05 -5.72
N SER A 46 -10.33 8.78 -5.61
CA SER A 46 -11.26 8.16 -6.55
C SER A 46 -12.61 8.86 -6.60
N GLU A 47 -13.20 9.15 -5.44
CA GLU A 47 -14.49 9.86 -5.35
C GLU A 47 -14.39 11.26 -5.96
N ALA A 48 -13.34 12.01 -5.65
CA ALA A 48 -13.11 13.34 -6.20
C ALA A 48 -12.94 13.34 -7.72
N LEU A 49 -12.19 12.39 -8.28
CA LEU A 49 -12.02 12.23 -9.74
C LEU A 49 -13.32 11.87 -10.42
N TYR A 50 -14.14 11.01 -9.82
CA TYR A 50 -15.44 10.66 -10.35
C TYR A 50 -16.37 11.88 -10.38
N GLU A 51 -16.49 12.63 -9.27
CA GLU A 51 -17.34 13.83 -9.18
C GLU A 51 -16.90 14.91 -10.17
N GLN A 52 -15.60 15.17 -10.31
CA GLN A 52 -15.08 16.11 -11.30
C GLN A 52 -15.41 15.68 -12.73
N THR A 53 -15.27 14.38 -13.05
CA THR A 53 -15.62 13.85 -14.36
C THR A 53 -17.13 13.94 -14.61
N ARG A 54 -17.95 13.63 -13.58
CA ARG A 54 -19.41 13.71 -13.67
C ARG A 54 -19.88 15.14 -13.92
N ALA A 55 -19.31 16.11 -13.25
CA ALA A 55 -19.61 17.53 -13.48
C ALA A 55 -19.21 17.98 -14.90
N ALA A 56 -18.03 17.60 -15.38
CA ALA A 56 -17.52 18.01 -16.70
C ALA A 56 -18.24 17.31 -17.88
N THR A 57 -18.78 16.12 -17.65
CA THR A 57 -19.46 15.32 -18.69
C THR A 57 -20.98 15.43 -18.62
N ALA A 58 -21.55 16.29 -17.78
CA ALA A 58 -22.98 16.32 -17.46
C ALA A 58 -23.49 14.87 -17.17
N GLY A 59 -22.74 14.14 -16.34
CA GLY A 59 -22.98 12.72 -16.07
C GLY A 59 -24.38 12.47 -15.51
N PRO A 60 -25.01 11.34 -15.87
CA PRO A 60 -26.35 10.98 -15.40
C PRO A 60 -26.36 10.71 -13.89
N ASP A 61 -27.55 10.77 -13.31
CA ASP A 61 -27.80 10.36 -11.94
C ASP A 61 -28.22 8.88 -11.86
N VAL A 62 -28.94 8.41 -12.90
CA VAL A 62 -29.32 7.00 -13.08
C VAL A 62 -29.10 6.60 -14.54
N VAL A 63 -28.50 5.42 -14.74
CA VAL A 63 -28.42 4.76 -16.05
C VAL A 63 -29.29 3.51 -15.99
N ALA A 64 -30.36 3.48 -16.77
CA ALA A 64 -31.24 2.31 -16.88
C ALA A 64 -30.89 1.51 -18.13
N LEU A 65 -30.72 0.20 -17.99
CA LEU A 65 -30.27 -0.74 -19.02
C LEU A 65 -31.23 -1.93 -19.10
N SER A 66 -31.55 -2.36 -20.31
CA SER A 66 -32.28 -3.62 -20.54
C SER A 66 -31.67 -4.40 -21.69
N GLY A 67 -31.45 -5.70 -21.47
CA GLY A 67 -31.07 -6.64 -22.53
C GLY A 67 -32.25 -7.08 -23.42
N ASP A 68 -33.48 -6.83 -22.97
CA ASP A 68 -34.67 -7.10 -23.76
C ASP A 68 -34.96 -5.95 -24.72
N THR A 69 -35.50 -6.25 -25.89
CA THR A 69 -35.79 -5.26 -26.95
C THR A 69 -37.28 -5.15 -27.28
N GLY A 70 -38.15 -5.76 -26.48
CA GLY A 70 -39.58 -5.82 -26.69
C GLY A 70 -40.34 -4.51 -26.38
N PRO A 71 -41.63 -4.44 -26.74
CA PRO A 71 -42.47 -3.27 -26.47
C PRO A 71 -42.58 -2.90 -24.98
N ALA A 72 -42.59 -3.91 -24.11
CA ALA A 72 -42.61 -3.69 -22.66
C ALA A 72 -41.42 -2.89 -22.15
N VAL A 73 -40.22 -3.14 -22.70
CA VAL A 73 -39.01 -2.37 -22.34
C VAL A 73 -39.13 -0.94 -22.85
N THR A 74 -39.61 -0.75 -24.08
CA THR A 74 -39.80 0.58 -24.65
C THR A 74 -40.77 1.41 -23.81
N SER A 75 -41.90 0.81 -23.38
CA SER A 75 -42.86 1.46 -22.48
C SER A 75 -42.25 1.79 -21.10
N ALA A 76 -41.49 0.87 -20.52
CA ALA A 76 -40.85 1.08 -19.22
C ALA A 76 -39.75 2.18 -19.30
N LEU A 77 -38.99 2.25 -20.39
CA LEU A 77 -38.02 3.34 -20.61
C LEU A 77 -38.70 4.69 -20.83
N ALA A 78 -39.85 4.70 -21.53
CA ALA A 78 -40.67 5.90 -21.72
C ALA A 78 -41.25 6.39 -20.36
N SER A 79 -41.77 5.49 -19.52
CA SER A 79 -42.28 5.85 -18.20
C SER A 79 -41.20 6.42 -17.29
N LEU A 80 -39.95 5.92 -17.40
CA LEU A 80 -38.80 6.50 -16.69
C LEU A 80 -38.46 7.91 -17.16
N ALA A 81 -38.55 8.16 -18.47
CA ALA A 81 -38.27 9.48 -19.05
C ALA A 81 -39.32 10.53 -18.65
N ASP A 82 -40.58 10.09 -18.49
CA ASP A 82 -41.74 10.94 -18.17
C ASP A 82 -41.99 11.08 -16.67
N ASP A 83 -41.16 10.47 -15.82
CA ASP A 83 -41.28 10.56 -14.36
C ASP A 83 -41.09 12.01 -13.87
N PRO A 84 -41.93 12.52 -12.96
CA PRO A 84 -41.86 13.91 -12.45
C PRO A 84 -40.52 14.28 -11.78
N GLU A 85 -39.80 13.30 -11.27
CA GLU A 85 -38.46 13.51 -10.64
C GLU A 85 -37.35 13.67 -11.69
N VAL A 86 -37.61 13.29 -12.98
CA VAL A 86 -36.64 13.40 -14.06
C VAL A 86 -36.71 14.76 -14.71
N ILE A 87 -35.66 15.54 -14.66
CA ILE A 87 -35.57 16.88 -15.24
C ILE A 87 -34.99 16.88 -16.65
N ALA A 88 -34.22 15.86 -17.01
CA ALA A 88 -33.64 15.68 -18.33
C ALA A 88 -33.22 14.22 -18.55
N HIS A 89 -33.21 13.77 -19.78
CA HIS A 89 -32.75 12.43 -20.15
C HIS A 89 -31.96 12.44 -21.45
N HIS A 90 -31.15 11.40 -21.65
CA HIS A 90 -30.50 11.08 -22.92
C HIS A 90 -30.86 9.65 -23.32
N GLY A 91 -31.45 9.49 -24.47
CA GLY A 91 -31.92 8.18 -24.94
C GLY A 91 -33.44 8.13 -25.14
N PRO A 92 -34.01 6.91 -25.32
CA PRO A 92 -33.27 5.63 -25.33
C PRO A 92 -32.32 5.49 -26.53
N TYR A 93 -31.16 4.85 -26.25
CA TYR A 93 -30.14 4.57 -27.26
C TYR A 93 -29.69 3.10 -27.19
N ARG A 94 -29.15 2.61 -28.32
CA ARG A 94 -28.68 1.21 -28.41
C ARG A 94 -27.23 1.10 -28.05
N ILE A 95 -26.94 0.06 -27.31
CA ILE A 95 -25.60 -0.42 -26.96
C ILE A 95 -25.38 -1.73 -27.69
N VAL A 96 -24.31 -1.86 -28.47
CA VAL A 96 -23.98 -3.06 -29.24
C VAL A 96 -22.70 -3.67 -28.64
N TYR A 97 -22.74 -4.97 -28.41
CA TYR A 97 -21.56 -5.72 -27.95
C TYR A 97 -20.87 -6.36 -29.14
N ALA A 98 -19.62 -6.07 -29.34
CA ALA A 98 -18.86 -6.50 -30.52
C ALA A 98 -17.40 -6.79 -30.15
N ASP A 99 -16.69 -7.45 -31.06
CA ASP A 99 -15.23 -7.57 -30.96
C ASP A 99 -14.56 -6.40 -31.68
N LEU A 100 -13.59 -5.82 -31.03
CA LEU A 100 -12.69 -4.82 -31.60
C LEU A 100 -11.32 -5.45 -31.81
N THR A 101 -10.77 -5.27 -32.99
CA THR A 101 -9.39 -5.63 -33.30
C THR A 101 -8.61 -4.39 -33.77
N THR A 102 -7.37 -4.31 -33.35
CA THR A 102 -6.45 -3.25 -33.81
C THR A 102 -5.08 -3.84 -34.10
N ARG A 103 -4.32 -3.20 -34.96
CA ARG A 103 -2.89 -3.51 -35.09
C ARG A 103 -2.19 -3.00 -33.85
N GLY A 104 -1.44 -3.87 -33.19
CA GLY A 104 -0.59 -3.44 -32.09
C GLY A 104 0.36 -2.34 -32.54
N SER A 105 0.71 -1.46 -31.64
CA SER A 105 1.73 -0.43 -31.85
C SER A 105 2.86 -0.61 -30.86
N ASP A 106 4.03 -0.06 -31.18
CA ASP A 106 5.16 -0.02 -30.22
C ASP A 106 4.82 0.74 -28.93
N ARG A 107 3.74 1.50 -28.93
CA ARG A 107 3.20 2.22 -27.76
C ARG A 107 2.26 1.36 -26.93
N SER A 108 1.77 0.24 -27.49
CA SER A 108 0.87 -0.65 -26.75
C SER A 108 1.65 -1.43 -25.69
N PRO A 109 1.18 -1.47 -24.46
CA PRO A 109 1.75 -2.36 -23.44
C PRO A 109 1.69 -3.84 -23.86
N ALA A 110 0.76 -4.21 -24.76
CA ALA A 110 0.65 -5.56 -25.36
C ALA A 110 1.65 -5.82 -26.52
N GLY A 111 2.44 -4.81 -26.92
CA GLY A 111 3.40 -4.92 -28.03
C GLY A 111 2.78 -4.78 -29.43
N PRO A 112 3.55 -5.07 -30.50
CA PRO A 112 3.12 -4.85 -31.88
C PRO A 112 2.17 -5.91 -32.45
N ALA A 113 1.84 -6.96 -31.69
CA ALA A 113 0.92 -8.00 -32.14
C ALA A 113 -0.52 -7.46 -32.30
N PRO A 114 -1.33 -8.01 -33.23
CA PRO A 114 -2.75 -7.67 -33.30
C PRO A 114 -3.44 -7.98 -31.98
N VAL A 115 -4.21 -7.02 -31.47
CA VAL A 115 -4.94 -7.13 -30.20
C VAL A 115 -6.41 -7.22 -30.52
N SER A 116 -7.11 -8.19 -29.88
CA SER A 116 -8.55 -8.33 -29.90
C SER A 116 -9.12 -8.15 -28.51
N SER A 117 -10.24 -7.43 -28.40
CA SER A 117 -10.94 -7.21 -27.13
C SER A 117 -12.44 -7.05 -27.39
N GLY A 118 -13.26 -7.57 -26.48
CA GLY A 118 -14.67 -7.24 -26.43
C GLY A 118 -14.89 -5.74 -26.18
N VAL A 119 -15.81 -5.13 -26.92
CA VAL A 119 -16.09 -3.70 -26.84
C VAL A 119 -17.59 -3.43 -26.75
N VAL A 120 -17.93 -2.42 -25.97
CA VAL A 120 -19.25 -1.82 -25.87
C VAL A 120 -19.31 -0.63 -26.82
N VAL A 121 -20.19 -0.69 -27.80
CA VAL A 121 -20.42 0.38 -28.79
C VAL A 121 -21.71 1.11 -28.46
N GLN A 122 -21.61 2.39 -28.15
CA GLN A 122 -22.75 3.26 -27.89
C GLN A 122 -23.04 4.17 -29.10
N GLY A 123 -24.32 4.23 -29.51
CA GLY A 123 -24.78 5.08 -30.62
C GLY A 123 -25.17 6.47 -30.15
N PHE A 124 -24.40 7.49 -30.47
CA PHE A 124 -24.65 8.88 -30.07
C PHE A 124 -24.96 9.80 -31.25
N ALA A 125 -25.58 10.94 -30.95
CA ALA A 125 -25.77 12.00 -31.93
C ALA A 125 -24.46 12.74 -32.20
N GLU A 126 -24.30 13.33 -33.37
CA GLU A 126 -23.15 14.17 -33.72
C GLU A 126 -23.10 15.45 -32.87
N THR A 127 -24.26 15.94 -32.44
CA THR A 127 -24.32 17.02 -31.45
C THR A 127 -24.59 16.42 -30.07
N PRO A 128 -23.71 16.66 -29.09
CA PRO A 128 -23.91 16.18 -27.73
C PRO A 128 -25.17 16.72 -27.07
N GLY A 129 -25.89 15.86 -26.35
CA GLY A 129 -27.06 16.24 -25.55
C GLY A 129 -26.73 17.01 -24.26
N THR A 130 -27.77 17.24 -23.47
CA THR A 130 -27.67 17.93 -22.15
C THR A 130 -27.28 16.97 -21.01
N VAL A 131 -27.53 15.67 -21.16
CA VAL A 131 -27.18 14.60 -20.20
C VAL A 131 -26.24 13.63 -20.90
N ASN A 132 -25.28 13.07 -20.13
CA ASN A 132 -24.23 12.17 -20.61
C ASN A 132 -23.54 12.72 -21.87
N ARG A 133 -22.85 13.81 -21.68
CA ARG A 133 -22.03 14.47 -22.70
C ARG A 133 -20.56 14.10 -22.53
N PRO A 134 -20.06 13.04 -23.19
CA PRO A 134 -18.67 12.65 -23.07
C PRO A 134 -17.72 13.80 -23.42
N LEU A 135 -16.70 14.02 -22.61
CA LEU A 135 -15.73 15.09 -22.81
C LEU A 135 -14.61 14.60 -23.71
N VAL A 136 -14.48 15.20 -24.89
CA VAL A 136 -13.40 14.91 -25.83
C VAL A 136 -12.11 15.50 -25.28
N THR A 137 -11.13 14.64 -25.02
CA THR A 137 -9.81 15.03 -24.52
C THR A 137 -8.77 15.17 -25.63
N SER A 138 -9.01 14.53 -26.80
CA SER A 138 -8.18 14.62 -27.98
C SER A 138 -9.00 14.38 -29.24
N GLY A 139 -8.73 15.09 -30.32
CA GLY A 139 -9.45 14.97 -31.58
C GLY A 139 -10.81 15.66 -31.60
N ARG A 140 -11.84 14.99 -32.15
CA ARG A 140 -13.20 15.51 -32.33
C ARG A 140 -14.25 14.47 -31.90
N TRP A 141 -15.47 14.94 -31.65
CA TRP A 141 -16.61 14.07 -31.35
C TRP A 141 -17.01 13.21 -32.56
N VAL A 142 -17.92 12.24 -32.36
CA VAL A 142 -18.36 11.29 -33.37
C VAL A 142 -18.82 11.96 -34.65
N ARG A 143 -18.49 11.34 -35.78
CA ARG A 143 -18.95 11.68 -37.13
C ARG A 143 -19.20 10.39 -37.92
N PRO A 144 -19.98 10.42 -39.00
CA PRO A 144 -20.23 9.24 -39.83
C PRO A 144 -18.95 8.54 -40.25
N GLY A 145 -18.89 7.22 -40.00
CA GLY A 145 -17.72 6.38 -40.28
C GLY A 145 -16.48 6.60 -39.41
N GLY A 146 -16.56 7.37 -38.31
CA GLY A 146 -15.48 7.60 -37.38
C GLY A 146 -15.80 7.09 -35.98
N ALA A 147 -14.80 6.57 -35.26
CA ALA A 147 -14.93 6.10 -33.90
C ALA A 147 -14.31 7.06 -32.90
N VAL A 148 -14.99 7.30 -31.76
CA VAL A 148 -14.39 7.92 -30.57
C VAL A 148 -14.19 6.83 -29.53
N VAL A 149 -12.95 6.73 -28.99
CA VAL A 149 -12.58 5.66 -28.07
C VAL A 149 -12.47 6.23 -26.65
N GLU A 150 -12.92 5.48 -25.65
CA GLU A 150 -12.73 5.84 -24.25
C GLU A 150 -11.24 5.90 -23.92
N ARG A 151 -10.82 6.91 -23.16
CA ARG A 151 -9.40 7.25 -22.97
C ARG A 151 -8.59 6.16 -22.25
N GLY A 152 -9.15 5.51 -21.24
CA GLY A 152 -8.51 4.39 -20.55
C GLY A 152 -8.33 3.18 -21.47
N PHE A 153 -9.35 2.87 -22.26
CA PHE A 153 -9.29 1.81 -23.26
C PHE A 153 -8.30 2.12 -24.40
N ALA A 154 -8.31 3.35 -24.91
CA ALA A 154 -7.34 3.80 -25.91
C ALA A 154 -5.89 3.70 -25.39
N THR A 155 -5.67 4.04 -24.12
CA THR A 155 -4.36 3.91 -23.46
C THR A 155 -3.93 2.44 -23.37
N ALA A 156 -4.85 1.52 -23.01
CA ALA A 156 -4.55 0.09 -22.93
C ALA A 156 -4.24 -0.51 -24.30
N LEU A 157 -4.95 -0.07 -25.35
CA LEU A 157 -4.69 -0.47 -26.73
C LEU A 157 -3.40 0.17 -27.30
N GLY A 158 -2.92 1.27 -26.70
CA GLY A 158 -1.81 2.06 -27.25
C GLY A 158 -2.15 2.81 -28.54
N ILE A 159 -3.44 3.19 -28.71
CA ILE A 159 -3.93 3.88 -29.91
C ILE A 159 -4.23 5.36 -29.61
N GLY A 160 -4.16 6.17 -30.68
CA GLY A 160 -4.44 7.59 -30.65
C GLY A 160 -5.35 8.05 -31.80
N VAL A 161 -5.61 9.35 -31.84
CA VAL A 161 -6.36 9.96 -32.96
C VAL A 161 -5.59 9.77 -34.26
N GLY A 162 -6.29 9.29 -35.31
CA GLY A 162 -5.74 8.95 -36.61
C GLY A 162 -5.44 7.47 -36.82
N ASP A 163 -5.35 6.66 -35.74
CA ASP A 163 -5.21 5.22 -35.84
C ASP A 163 -6.55 4.58 -36.32
N HIS A 164 -6.52 3.30 -36.64
CA HIS A 164 -7.68 2.55 -37.12
C HIS A 164 -8.01 1.40 -36.18
N VAL A 165 -9.28 1.24 -35.90
CA VAL A 165 -9.83 0.09 -35.18
C VAL A 165 -10.84 -0.63 -36.09
N THR A 166 -10.92 -1.96 -36.00
CA THR A 166 -11.88 -2.76 -36.70
C THR A 166 -12.90 -3.29 -35.69
N ILE A 167 -14.18 -2.92 -35.85
CA ILE A 167 -15.26 -3.31 -34.95
C ILE A 167 -16.23 -4.22 -35.75
N ALA A 168 -16.44 -5.44 -35.27
CA ALA A 168 -17.25 -6.47 -35.95
C ALA A 168 -16.87 -6.61 -37.45
N GLY A 169 -15.59 -6.61 -37.77
CA GLY A 169 -15.05 -6.73 -39.12
C GLY A 169 -15.12 -5.44 -39.97
N ARG A 170 -15.51 -4.31 -39.41
CA ARG A 170 -15.63 -3.02 -40.10
C ARG A 170 -14.58 -2.03 -39.63
N PRO A 171 -13.73 -1.46 -40.49
CA PRO A 171 -12.71 -0.50 -40.12
C PRO A 171 -13.30 0.88 -39.81
N TYR A 172 -12.85 1.51 -38.74
CA TYR A 172 -13.17 2.87 -38.33
C TYR A 172 -11.88 3.62 -37.98
N PRO A 173 -11.64 4.82 -38.56
CA PRO A 173 -10.60 5.70 -38.06
C PRO A 173 -10.99 6.24 -36.69
N VAL A 174 -10.04 6.30 -35.78
CA VAL A 174 -10.18 6.95 -34.47
C VAL A 174 -10.16 8.45 -34.66
N VAL A 175 -11.32 9.10 -34.54
CA VAL A 175 -11.47 10.54 -34.75
C VAL A 175 -11.34 11.35 -33.48
N GLY A 176 -11.48 10.69 -32.33
CA GLY A 176 -11.34 11.33 -31.02
C GLY A 176 -11.16 10.34 -29.88
N ILE A 177 -10.74 10.88 -28.78
CA ILE A 177 -10.61 10.19 -27.49
C ILE A 177 -11.42 10.98 -26.47
N ALA A 178 -12.26 10.31 -25.68
CA ALA A 178 -13.15 10.97 -24.75
C ALA A 178 -13.23 10.22 -23.40
N VAL A 179 -13.80 10.88 -22.38
CA VAL A 179 -14.12 10.31 -21.08
C VAL A 179 -15.58 10.52 -20.75
N THR A 180 -16.15 9.65 -19.91
CA THR A 180 -17.54 9.75 -19.42
C THR A 180 -17.61 9.36 -17.94
N ALA A 181 -18.65 9.79 -17.23
CA ALA A 181 -19.01 9.31 -15.91
C ALA A 181 -20.26 8.38 -15.93
N ALA A 182 -20.82 8.10 -17.09
CA ALA A 182 -22.00 7.23 -17.22
C ALA A 182 -21.67 5.73 -17.07
N THR A 183 -20.39 5.36 -17.10
CA THR A 183 -19.90 3.99 -16.91
C THR A 183 -18.72 3.97 -15.96
N SER A 184 -18.42 2.80 -15.41
CA SER A 184 -17.19 2.61 -14.62
C SER A 184 -15.94 2.77 -15.49
N ILE A 185 -14.80 2.96 -14.83
CA ILE A 185 -13.50 3.09 -15.49
C ILE A 185 -13.12 1.80 -16.23
N TYR A 186 -12.29 1.93 -17.28
CA TYR A 186 -11.67 0.78 -17.92
C TYR A 186 -10.96 -0.11 -16.88
N PRO A 187 -11.08 -1.43 -16.92
CA PRO A 187 -11.76 -2.28 -17.93
C PRO A 187 -13.21 -2.67 -17.58
N TRP A 188 -13.88 -1.97 -16.71
CA TRP A 188 -15.24 -2.27 -16.23
C TRP A 188 -16.34 -1.44 -16.91
N ALA A 189 -16.08 -0.95 -18.11
CA ALA A 189 -17.03 -0.10 -18.85
C ALA A 189 -18.39 -0.77 -19.13
N ALA A 190 -18.42 -2.10 -19.22
CA ALA A 190 -19.64 -2.89 -19.38
C ALA A 190 -19.77 -3.92 -18.27
N GLN A 191 -20.34 -3.54 -17.14
CA GLN A 191 -20.56 -4.46 -16.01
C GLN A 191 -21.66 -5.47 -16.28
N ILE A 192 -22.66 -5.10 -17.09
CA ILE A 192 -23.79 -5.94 -17.45
C ILE A 192 -23.72 -6.20 -18.94
N GLY A 193 -23.65 -7.47 -19.28
CA GLY A 193 -23.72 -7.95 -20.64
C GLY A 193 -25.14 -7.92 -21.18
N PRO A 194 -25.31 -8.24 -22.47
CA PRO A 194 -26.58 -8.15 -23.17
C PRO A 194 -27.69 -9.03 -22.58
N TYR A 195 -27.32 -10.09 -21.87
CA TYR A 195 -28.27 -11.04 -21.26
C TYR A 195 -28.44 -10.83 -19.75
N GLY A 196 -28.03 -9.68 -19.20
CA GLY A 196 -28.17 -9.35 -17.80
C GLY A 196 -27.13 -9.98 -16.86
N GLY A 197 -26.18 -10.76 -17.39
CA GLY A 197 -25.02 -11.30 -16.66
C GLY A 197 -23.79 -10.43 -16.79
N PRO A 198 -22.66 -10.82 -16.17
CA PRO A 198 -21.38 -10.14 -16.35
C PRO A 198 -20.95 -10.11 -17.82
N SER A 199 -20.31 -9.01 -18.24
CA SER A 199 -19.84 -8.83 -19.63
C SER A 199 -18.32 -8.99 -19.70
N ASP A 200 -17.86 -9.66 -20.77
CA ASP A 200 -16.45 -9.74 -21.13
C ASP A 200 -15.94 -8.51 -21.89
N SER A 201 -16.87 -7.59 -22.24
CA SER A 201 -16.53 -6.39 -22.98
C SER A 201 -15.91 -5.34 -22.07
N SER A 202 -14.61 -5.13 -22.20
CA SER A 202 -13.85 -4.21 -21.35
C SER A 202 -13.74 -2.80 -21.89
N GLY A 203 -13.87 -2.62 -23.22
CA GLY A 203 -13.71 -1.33 -23.90
C GLY A 203 -15.01 -0.59 -24.14
N LEU A 204 -14.94 0.73 -24.26
CA LEU A 204 -16.05 1.60 -24.61
C LEU A 204 -15.69 2.44 -25.84
N VAL A 205 -16.59 2.43 -26.83
CA VAL A 205 -16.47 3.19 -28.07
C VAL A 205 -17.79 3.88 -28.40
N TRP A 206 -17.72 5.09 -28.88
CA TRP A 206 -18.87 5.83 -29.39
C TRP A 206 -18.82 5.90 -30.92
N LEU A 207 -19.94 5.60 -31.55
CA LEU A 207 -20.18 5.79 -32.97
C LEU A 207 -21.42 6.69 -33.16
N THR A 208 -21.68 7.09 -34.40
CA THR A 208 -22.97 7.74 -34.70
C THR A 208 -24.13 6.77 -34.51
N ARG A 209 -25.33 7.28 -34.24
CA ARG A 209 -26.55 6.44 -34.12
C ARG A 209 -26.80 5.59 -35.37
N SER A 210 -26.45 6.10 -36.56
CA SER A 210 -26.58 5.38 -37.85
C SER A 210 -25.59 4.22 -37.95
N ASP A 211 -24.30 4.47 -37.59
CA ASP A 211 -23.28 3.43 -37.63
C ASP A 211 -23.56 2.33 -36.60
N ALA A 212 -23.95 2.70 -35.36
CA ALA A 212 -24.32 1.74 -34.32
C ALA A 212 -25.55 0.89 -34.71
N ARG A 213 -26.56 1.49 -35.36
CA ARG A 213 -27.71 0.74 -35.90
C ARG A 213 -27.29 -0.24 -37.00
N THR A 214 -26.37 0.15 -37.85
CA THR A 214 -25.84 -0.73 -38.92
C THR A 214 -25.08 -1.93 -38.31
N LEU A 215 -24.37 -1.74 -37.20
CA LEU A 215 -23.75 -2.84 -36.48
C LEU A 215 -24.79 -3.75 -35.80
N ALA A 216 -25.81 -3.18 -35.16
CA ALA A 216 -26.89 -3.92 -34.51
C ALA A 216 -27.67 -4.83 -35.45
N GLY A 217 -27.75 -4.50 -36.74
CA GLY A 217 -28.41 -5.33 -37.79
C GLY A 217 -27.60 -6.59 -38.18
N ARG A 218 -26.50 -6.92 -37.53
CA ARG A 218 -25.62 -8.06 -37.85
C ARG A 218 -25.70 -9.22 -36.84
N ASP A 219 -26.85 -9.42 -36.21
CA ASP A 219 -27.08 -10.45 -35.18
C ASP A 219 -26.14 -10.32 -33.94
N LEU A 220 -25.62 -9.11 -33.71
CA LEU A 220 -24.86 -8.83 -32.52
C LEU A 220 -25.78 -8.60 -31.30
N PRO A 221 -25.36 -8.98 -30.11
CA PRO A 221 -26.11 -8.69 -28.88
C PRO A 221 -26.32 -7.18 -28.72
N VAL A 222 -27.53 -6.78 -28.37
CA VAL A 222 -27.91 -5.38 -28.20
C VAL A 222 -28.60 -5.18 -26.85
N THR A 223 -28.28 -4.10 -26.20
CA THR A 223 -28.96 -3.61 -25.00
C THR A 223 -29.52 -2.22 -25.28
N THR A 224 -30.65 -1.88 -24.70
CA THR A 224 -31.19 -0.51 -24.76
C THR A 224 -30.92 0.20 -23.45
N ALA A 225 -30.48 1.45 -23.51
CA ALA A 225 -30.15 2.26 -22.34
C ALA A 225 -30.83 3.63 -22.40
N ILE A 226 -31.07 4.18 -21.23
CA ILE A 226 -31.47 5.58 -21.03
C ILE A 226 -30.70 6.16 -19.84
N ASP A 227 -30.20 7.36 -20.00
CA ASP A 227 -29.50 8.13 -18.96
C ASP A 227 -30.43 9.21 -18.43
N LEU A 228 -30.62 9.24 -17.13
CA LEU A 228 -31.55 10.13 -16.44
C LEU A 228 -30.83 11.14 -15.56
N LYS A 229 -31.34 12.37 -15.57
CA LYS A 229 -30.96 13.42 -14.65
C LYS A 229 -32.13 13.72 -13.72
N LEU A 230 -31.93 13.53 -12.42
CA LEU A 230 -32.96 13.76 -11.41
C LEU A 230 -32.94 15.19 -10.87
N ARG A 231 -34.07 15.62 -10.35
CA ARG A 231 -34.21 16.89 -9.66
C ARG A 231 -33.33 16.93 -8.40
N ASP A 232 -33.33 15.84 -7.62
CA ASP A 232 -32.44 15.63 -6.48
C ASP A 232 -31.49 14.47 -6.73
N PRO A 233 -30.20 14.73 -7.00
CA PRO A 233 -29.19 13.68 -7.18
C PRO A 233 -28.95 12.82 -5.93
N ALA A 234 -29.37 13.25 -4.74
CA ALA A 234 -29.24 12.46 -3.52
C ALA A 234 -30.36 11.41 -3.39
N ALA A 235 -31.50 11.63 -4.02
CA ALA A 235 -32.67 10.74 -3.94
C ALA A 235 -32.61 9.54 -4.91
N THR A 236 -31.51 9.32 -5.62
CA THR A 236 -31.37 8.26 -6.64
C THR A 236 -31.63 6.85 -6.13
N GLU A 237 -31.23 6.52 -4.88
CA GLU A 237 -31.49 5.18 -4.32
C GLU A 237 -33.00 4.98 -4.05
N ALA A 238 -33.68 5.97 -3.48
CA ALA A 238 -35.12 5.93 -3.26
C ALA A 238 -35.89 5.85 -4.59
N PHE A 239 -35.49 6.64 -5.59
CA PHE A 239 -36.07 6.60 -6.94
C PHE A 239 -35.96 5.20 -7.56
N THR A 240 -34.77 4.57 -7.49
CA THR A 240 -34.57 3.24 -8.07
C THR A 240 -35.35 2.15 -7.35
N GLU A 241 -35.50 2.23 -6.05
CA GLU A 241 -36.32 1.26 -5.26
C GLU A 241 -37.81 1.43 -5.58
N THR A 242 -38.33 2.66 -5.58
CA THR A 242 -39.72 2.94 -5.97
C THR A 242 -40.04 2.41 -7.36
N PHE A 243 -39.11 2.61 -8.30
CA PHE A 243 -39.30 2.10 -9.67
C PHE A 243 -39.31 0.57 -9.71
N LYS A 244 -38.43 -0.11 -8.99
CA LYS A 244 -38.39 -1.58 -8.91
C LYS A 244 -39.66 -2.16 -8.29
N GLU A 245 -40.14 -1.54 -7.21
CA GLU A 245 -41.39 -1.94 -6.57
C GLU A 245 -42.60 -1.80 -7.51
N ALA A 246 -42.70 -0.68 -8.23
CA ALA A 246 -43.77 -0.42 -9.18
C ALA A 246 -43.75 -1.38 -10.41
N HIS A 247 -42.58 -1.93 -10.74
CA HIS A 247 -42.39 -2.80 -11.91
C HIS A 247 -41.99 -4.23 -11.52
N HIS A 248 -42.24 -4.65 -10.28
CA HIS A 248 -41.86 -5.98 -9.77
C HIS A 248 -42.44 -7.13 -10.61
N ASP A 249 -43.69 -6.98 -11.11
CA ASP A 249 -44.37 -7.97 -11.95
C ASP A 249 -44.16 -7.79 -13.45
N SER A 250 -43.32 -6.83 -13.84
CA SER A 250 -43.04 -6.55 -15.25
C SER A 250 -42.18 -7.64 -15.89
N THR A 251 -42.51 -8.03 -17.09
CA THR A 251 -41.68 -8.91 -17.94
C THR A 251 -40.40 -8.20 -18.44
N ALA A 252 -40.34 -6.87 -18.36
CA ALA A 252 -39.17 -6.08 -18.74
C ALA A 252 -38.11 -6.11 -17.64
N ARG A 253 -37.04 -6.87 -17.86
CA ARG A 253 -35.89 -6.88 -16.94
C ARG A 253 -35.05 -5.63 -17.16
N MET A 254 -35.02 -4.77 -16.14
CA MET A 254 -34.25 -3.53 -16.18
C MET A 254 -33.27 -3.48 -15.04
N ASN A 255 -32.05 -3.02 -15.33
CA ASN A 255 -31.00 -2.76 -14.35
C ASN A 255 -30.82 -1.25 -14.26
N LEU A 256 -31.00 -0.68 -13.07
CA LEU A 256 -30.79 0.73 -12.78
C LEU A 256 -29.50 0.91 -12.00
N HIS A 257 -28.56 1.61 -12.60
CA HIS A 257 -27.27 1.94 -11.99
C HIS A 257 -27.30 3.41 -11.58
N THR A 258 -27.21 3.64 -10.26
CA THR A 258 -27.09 4.99 -9.72
C THR A 258 -25.65 5.49 -9.89
N TRP A 259 -25.45 6.80 -9.91
CA TRP A 259 -24.12 7.39 -9.94
C TRP A 259 -23.27 6.96 -8.73
N GLN A 260 -23.88 6.75 -7.55
CA GLN A 260 -23.21 6.24 -6.36
C GLN A 260 -22.71 4.81 -6.57
N PHE A 261 -23.48 3.98 -7.29
CA PHE A 261 -23.07 2.63 -7.65
C PHE A 261 -21.81 2.67 -8.52
N ILE A 262 -21.80 3.51 -9.57
CA ILE A 262 -20.66 3.67 -10.48
C ILE A 262 -19.43 4.21 -9.72
N ALA A 263 -19.62 5.22 -8.87
CA ALA A 263 -18.55 5.77 -8.05
C ALA A 263 -17.96 4.73 -7.08
N ARG A 264 -18.82 3.90 -6.46
CA ARG A 264 -18.36 2.80 -5.58
C ARG A 264 -17.56 1.74 -6.35
N GLN A 265 -17.98 1.41 -7.57
CA GLN A 265 -17.23 0.47 -8.42
C GLN A 265 -15.84 1.02 -8.77
N ASP A 266 -15.74 2.27 -9.16
CA ASP A 266 -14.46 2.94 -9.39
C ASP A 266 -13.59 2.93 -8.12
N ALA A 267 -14.18 3.22 -6.96
CA ALA A 267 -13.48 3.20 -5.70
C ALA A 267 -12.96 1.79 -5.34
N VAL A 268 -13.73 0.74 -5.60
CA VAL A 268 -13.29 -0.66 -5.40
C VAL A 268 -12.08 -0.97 -6.29
N ILE A 269 -12.12 -0.59 -7.56
CA ILE A 269 -11.03 -0.83 -8.50
C ILE A 269 -9.76 -0.06 -8.08
N LEU A 270 -9.91 1.22 -7.74
CA LEU A 270 -8.80 2.07 -7.34
C LEU A 270 -8.27 1.74 -5.94
N SER A 271 -9.09 1.14 -5.08
CA SER A 271 -8.68 0.77 -3.71
C SER A 271 -8.01 -0.61 -3.61
N ASN A 272 -7.84 -1.36 -4.70
CA ASN A 272 -7.17 -2.67 -4.67
C ASN A 272 -5.75 -2.60 -4.09
N SER A 273 -5.02 -1.52 -4.31
CA SER A 273 -3.71 -1.28 -3.69
C SER A 273 -3.77 -0.83 -2.23
N GLN A 274 -4.95 -0.44 -1.72
CA GLN A 274 -5.08 0.07 -0.35
C GLN A 274 -4.63 -0.93 0.72
N PRO A 275 -5.03 -2.22 0.69
CA PRO A 275 -4.55 -3.20 1.67
C PRO A 275 -3.02 -3.32 1.68
N ILE A 276 -2.37 -3.31 0.51
CA ILE A 276 -0.91 -3.40 0.37
C ILE A 276 -0.24 -2.23 1.09
N LEU A 277 -0.72 -1.01 0.85
CA LEU A 277 -0.16 0.21 1.44
C LEU A 277 -0.45 0.32 2.93
N VAL A 278 -1.67 -0.01 3.37
CA VAL A 278 -2.05 0.06 4.78
C VAL A 278 -1.33 -1.01 5.60
N VAL A 279 -1.34 -2.27 5.18
CA VAL A 279 -0.60 -3.35 5.84
C VAL A 279 0.89 -3.05 5.83
N GLY A 280 1.44 -2.64 4.67
CA GLY A 280 2.83 -2.22 4.55
C GLY A 280 3.21 -1.11 5.53
N SER A 281 2.36 -0.10 5.71
CA SER A 281 2.61 1.01 6.64
C SER A 281 2.66 0.56 8.10
N TRP A 282 1.76 -0.32 8.53
CA TRP A 282 1.78 -0.89 9.88
C TRP A 282 3.04 -1.72 10.13
N LEU A 283 3.46 -2.53 9.15
CA LEU A 283 4.69 -3.32 9.24
C LEU A 283 5.94 -2.42 9.28
N LEU A 284 5.98 -1.38 8.44
CA LEU A 284 7.04 -0.36 8.46
C LEU A 284 7.07 0.39 9.81
N GLY A 285 5.92 0.78 10.34
CA GLY A 285 5.79 1.39 11.66
C GLY A 285 6.31 0.48 12.77
N LEU A 286 5.97 -0.82 12.72
CA LEU A 286 6.44 -1.81 13.68
C LEU A 286 7.96 -2.02 13.60
N LEU A 287 8.53 -2.06 12.40
CA LEU A 287 9.99 -2.09 12.19
C LEU A 287 10.65 -0.81 12.69
N ALA A 288 10.02 0.35 12.50
CA ALA A 288 10.50 1.62 13.02
C ALA A 288 10.55 1.61 14.55
N VAL A 289 9.48 1.12 15.22
CA VAL A 289 9.44 0.97 16.68
C VAL A 289 10.54 0.03 17.17
N THR A 290 10.70 -1.14 16.55
CA THR A 290 11.72 -2.11 16.96
C THR A 290 13.14 -1.59 16.78
N GLY A 291 13.41 -0.91 15.66
CA GLY A 291 14.70 -0.27 15.38
C GLY A 291 15.03 0.85 16.38
N ALA A 292 14.09 1.75 16.61
CA ALA A 292 14.23 2.83 17.57
C ALA A 292 14.40 2.30 19.02
N ALA A 293 13.63 1.27 19.41
CA ALA A 293 13.76 0.62 20.71
C ALA A 293 15.11 -0.07 20.89
N ALA A 294 15.65 -0.67 19.83
CA ALA A 294 16.98 -1.27 19.84
C ALA A 294 18.09 -0.22 20.03
N LEU A 295 18.00 0.91 19.34
CA LEU A 295 18.90 2.05 19.48
C LEU A 295 18.83 2.65 20.89
N ALA A 296 17.62 2.86 21.41
CA ALA A 296 17.40 3.35 22.76
C ALA A 296 17.97 2.37 23.83
N ALA A 297 17.82 1.06 23.61
CA ALA A 297 18.41 0.05 24.49
C ALA A 297 19.95 0.08 24.47
N GLY A 298 20.57 0.37 23.31
CA GLY A 298 22.02 0.54 23.19
C GLY A 298 22.55 1.74 23.96
N ARG A 299 21.77 2.79 24.11
CA ARG A 299 22.13 3.99 24.87
C ARG A 299 21.70 3.96 26.34
N ALA A 300 21.03 2.88 26.78
CA ALA A 300 20.39 2.85 28.10
C ALA A 300 21.33 3.19 29.25
N VAL A 301 22.61 2.76 29.20
CA VAL A 301 23.62 3.06 30.23
C VAL A 301 23.98 4.54 30.21
N GLU A 302 24.27 5.11 29.03
CA GLU A 302 24.60 6.54 28.86
C GLU A 302 23.42 7.44 29.26
N GLN A 303 22.22 7.08 28.84
CA GLN A 303 20.99 7.79 29.21
C GLN A 303 20.69 7.71 30.71
N THR A 304 20.91 6.56 31.34
CA THR A 304 20.73 6.40 32.79
C THR A 304 21.75 7.24 33.57
N ARG A 305 23.02 7.27 33.17
CA ARG A 305 24.05 8.13 33.76
C ARG A 305 23.71 9.61 33.58
N ARG A 306 23.27 10.01 32.35
CA ARG A 306 22.85 11.38 32.07
C ARG A 306 21.62 11.78 32.89
N ALA A 307 20.63 10.89 33.03
CA ALA A 307 19.48 11.09 33.90
C ALA A 307 19.89 11.23 35.37
N GLY A 308 20.88 10.43 35.84
CA GLY A 308 21.44 10.54 37.16
C GLY A 308 22.13 11.88 37.44
N LEU A 309 22.93 12.37 36.48
CA LEU A 309 23.58 13.70 36.56
C LEU A 309 22.54 14.83 36.57
N LEU A 310 21.51 14.76 35.71
CA LEU A 310 20.42 15.75 35.69
C LEU A 310 19.62 15.74 37.00
N LYS A 311 19.37 14.56 37.60
CA LYS A 311 18.73 14.44 38.92
C LYS A 311 19.61 15.03 40.03
N ALA A 312 20.92 14.83 39.96
CA ALA A 312 21.87 15.38 40.95
C ALA A 312 21.89 16.92 40.93
N VAL A 313 21.64 17.54 39.78
CA VAL A 313 21.51 19.00 39.61
C VAL A 313 20.07 19.49 39.87
N GLY A 314 19.16 18.61 40.34
CA GLY A 314 17.80 18.97 40.74
C GLY A 314 16.73 18.80 39.65
N ALA A 315 17.03 18.14 38.55
CA ALA A 315 16.02 17.87 37.52
C ALA A 315 14.95 16.88 38.02
N THR A 316 13.69 17.21 37.82
CA THR A 316 12.57 16.31 38.15
C THR A 316 12.52 15.12 37.20
N PRO A 317 12.01 13.95 37.64
CA PRO A 317 11.82 12.80 36.76
C PRO A 317 10.97 13.12 35.51
N GLY A 318 9.98 14.01 35.65
CA GLY A 318 9.13 14.48 34.55
C GLY A 318 9.91 15.29 33.51
N LEU A 319 10.86 16.14 33.91
CA LEU A 319 11.70 16.91 32.99
C LEU A 319 12.60 15.98 32.14
N ILE A 320 13.15 14.94 32.76
CA ILE A 320 13.98 13.94 32.05
C ILE A 320 13.14 13.17 31.04
N ALA A 321 11.93 12.76 31.44
CA ALA A 321 10.98 12.12 30.54
C ALA A 321 10.60 13.03 29.37
N ALA A 322 10.34 14.30 29.65
CA ALA A 322 10.00 15.31 28.65
C ALA A 322 11.13 15.50 27.62
N VAL A 323 12.39 15.60 28.06
CA VAL A 323 13.54 15.74 27.15
C VAL A 323 13.66 14.55 26.20
N LEU A 324 13.56 13.31 26.72
CA LEU A 324 13.64 12.09 25.91
C LEU A 324 12.46 12.00 24.93
N LEU A 325 11.24 12.26 25.39
CA LEU A 325 10.07 12.20 24.55
C LEU A 325 10.08 13.29 23.45
N THR A 326 10.51 14.50 23.80
CA THR A 326 10.56 15.63 22.85
C THR A 326 11.53 15.35 21.70
N GLU A 327 12.66 14.72 21.95
CA GLU A 327 13.64 14.35 20.90
C GLU A 327 12.99 13.42 19.85
N TYR A 328 12.41 12.31 20.31
CA TYR A 328 11.80 11.33 19.41
C TYR A 328 10.52 11.84 18.77
N LEU A 329 9.73 12.62 19.51
CA LEU A 329 8.50 13.23 18.99
C LEU A 329 8.81 14.28 17.90
N ALA A 330 9.82 15.12 18.11
CA ALA A 330 10.24 16.11 17.10
C ALA A 330 10.70 15.42 15.81
N LEU A 331 11.55 14.39 15.93
CA LEU A 331 12.00 13.61 14.76
C LEU A 331 10.83 12.89 14.06
N ALA A 332 9.89 12.33 14.82
CA ALA A 332 8.73 11.65 14.26
C ALA A 332 7.79 12.64 13.54
N LEU A 333 7.54 13.83 14.10
CA LEU A 333 6.70 14.84 13.44
C LEU A 333 7.37 15.43 12.19
N ILE A 334 8.70 15.59 12.18
CA ILE A 334 9.43 15.98 10.97
C ILE A 334 9.32 14.86 9.91
N GLY A 335 9.49 13.59 10.33
CA GLY A 335 9.31 12.44 9.45
C GLY A 335 7.89 12.35 8.89
N ASP A 336 6.87 12.60 9.73
CA ASP A 336 5.47 12.65 9.33
C ASP A 336 5.21 13.76 8.29
N ALA A 337 5.68 14.96 8.56
CA ALA A 337 5.55 16.07 7.61
C ALA A 337 6.18 15.76 6.24
N LEU A 338 7.38 15.16 6.23
CA LEU A 338 8.04 14.70 5.01
C LEU A 338 7.23 13.59 4.32
N GLY A 339 6.72 12.63 5.09
CA GLY A 339 5.87 11.54 4.57
C GLY A 339 4.59 12.05 3.94
N LEU A 340 3.92 13.02 4.57
CA LEU A 340 2.72 13.66 4.02
C LEU A 340 3.01 14.47 2.73
N VAL A 341 4.16 15.14 2.66
CA VAL A 341 4.60 15.82 1.42
C VAL A 341 4.83 14.80 0.30
N ILE A 342 5.51 13.69 0.58
CA ILE A 342 5.72 12.62 -0.40
C ILE A 342 4.37 12.05 -0.86
N ALA A 343 3.46 11.75 0.07
CA ALA A 343 2.13 11.27 -0.26
C ALA A 343 1.38 12.26 -1.16
N ARG A 344 1.39 13.55 -0.83
CA ARG A 344 0.73 14.60 -1.63
C ARG A 344 1.28 14.67 -3.07
N LEU A 345 2.58 14.50 -3.25
CA LEU A 345 3.21 14.56 -4.58
C LEU A 345 2.99 13.29 -5.41
N THR A 346 2.77 12.15 -4.77
CA THR A 346 2.65 10.85 -5.45
C THR A 346 1.21 10.41 -5.70
N VAL A 347 0.23 10.88 -4.91
CA VAL A 347 -1.20 10.54 -5.06
C VAL A 347 -1.70 10.74 -6.50
N PRO A 348 -1.44 11.86 -7.21
CA PRO A 348 -1.94 12.05 -8.57
C PRO A 348 -1.47 10.97 -9.54
N GLY A 349 -0.20 10.57 -9.46
CA GLY A 349 0.38 9.53 -10.31
C GLY A 349 -0.16 8.12 -10.03
N ILE A 350 -0.66 7.88 -8.83
CA ILE A 350 -1.20 6.58 -8.42
C ILE A 350 -2.72 6.49 -8.64
N ALA A 351 -3.44 7.58 -8.45
CA ALA A 351 -4.90 7.61 -8.57
C ALA A 351 -5.40 7.62 -10.02
N GLY A 352 -4.59 8.09 -10.98
CA GLY A 352 -4.98 8.28 -12.37
C GLY A 352 -4.47 7.27 -13.42
N PRO A 353 -4.02 6.04 -13.08
CA PRO A 353 -3.36 5.15 -14.05
C PRO A 353 -4.29 4.60 -15.12
N THR A 354 -5.61 4.54 -14.87
CA THR A 354 -6.59 4.05 -15.85
C THR A 354 -6.90 5.07 -16.94
N ALA A 355 -6.49 6.33 -16.76
CA ALA A 355 -6.78 7.45 -17.65
C ALA A 355 -8.28 7.72 -17.92
N SER A 356 -9.21 6.95 -17.32
CA SER A 356 -10.67 7.02 -17.59
C SER A 356 -11.37 8.21 -16.91
N ARG A 357 -10.70 8.89 -15.97
CA ARG A 357 -11.26 10.03 -15.21
C ARG A 357 -10.40 11.27 -15.39
N ILE A 358 -11.03 12.45 -15.36
CA ILE A 358 -10.36 13.75 -15.42
C ILE A 358 -10.32 14.39 -14.04
N GLY A 359 -9.41 15.31 -13.87
CA GLY A 359 -9.25 16.12 -12.67
C GLY A 359 -7.94 15.84 -11.95
N ASP A 360 -7.70 16.63 -10.92
CA ASP A 360 -6.55 16.47 -10.03
C ASP A 360 -6.99 15.66 -8.82
N ALA A 361 -6.27 14.58 -8.56
CA ALA A 361 -6.47 13.82 -7.33
C ALA A 361 -6.11 14.72 -6.15
N ALA A 362 -7.07 14.96 -5.26
CA ALA A 362 -6.83 15.70 -4.04
C ALA A 362 -5.73 15.01 -3.22
N GLY A 363 -4.86 15.80 -2.59
CA GLY A 363 -3.85 15.28 -1.67
C GLY A 363 -4.50 14.57 -0.46
N PRO A 364 -3.70 14.09 0.51
CA PRO A 364 -4.21 13.40 1.69
C PRO A 364 -5.30 14.19 2.40
N GLY A 365 -6.49 13.61 2.54
CA GLY A 365 -7.60 14.19 3.28
C GLY A 365 -7.32 14.25 4.78
N GLY A 366 -8.10 15.00 5.54
CA GLY A 366 -7.90 15.21 6.98
C GLY A 366 -7.80 13.91 7.79
N ALA A 367 -8.60 12.89 7.45
CA ALA A 367 -8.55 11.57 8.10
C ALA A 367 -7.22 10.84 7.84
N ALA A 368 -6.70 10.91 6.60
CA ALA A 368 -5.43 10.31 6.25
C ALA A 368 -4.25 11.00 6.97
N VAL A 369 -4.28 12.34 7.03
CA VAL A 369 -3.31 13.13 7.79
C VAL A 369 -3.36 12.77 9.27
N ALA A 370 -4.54 12.77 9.89
CA ALA A 370 -4.70 12.44 11.30
C ALA A 370 -4.18 11.03 11.63
N THR A 371 -4.50 10.03 10.80
CA THR A 371 -4.07 8.65 11.01
C THR A 371 -2.56 8.48 10.85
N ALA A 372 -1.94 9.13 9.85
CA ALA A 372 -0.50 9.12 9.66
C ALA A 372 0.22 9.78 10.86
N THR A 373 -0.29 10.93 11.33
CA THR A 373 0.26 11.62 12.50
C THR A 373 0.11 10.78 13.78
N VAL A 374 -1.03 10.11 13.98
CA VAL A 374 -1.21 9.17 15.10
C VAL A 374 -0.19 8.03 15.03
N LEU A 375 0.07 7.48 13.84
CA LEU A 375 1.11 6.46 13.66
C LEU A 375 2.50 7.00 14.04
N ALA A 376 2.87 8.20 13.58
CA ALA A 376 4.14 8.84 13.92
C ALA A 376 4.30 9.05 15.43
N VAL A 377 3.28 9.57 16.09
CA VAL A 377 3.24 9.77 17.55
C VAL A 377 3.34 8.42 18.27
N ALA A 378 2.61 7.40 17.82
CA ALA A 378 2.67 6.06 18.39
C ALA A 378 4.08 5.47 18.29
N VAL A 379 4.76 5.61 17.14
CA VAL A 379 6.16 5.19 16.96
C VAL A 379 7.07 5.91 17.96
N ALA A 380 6.95 7.22 18.12
CA ALA A 380 7.75 8.00 19.07
C ALA A 380 7.53 7.55 20.52
N VAL A 381 6.27 7.44 20.93
CA VAL A 381 5.90 7.07 22.31
C VAL A 381 6.34 5.64 22.64
N LEU A 382 6.01 4.67 21.77
CA LEU A 382 6.37 3.26 22.00
C LEU A 382 7.88 3.04 22.02
N SER A 383 8.62 3.77 21.18
CA SER A 383 10.09 3.69 21.15
C SER A 383 10.73 4.22 22.43
N THR A 384 10.14 5.23 23.06
CA THR A 384 10.68 5.89 24.25
C THR A 384 10.10 5.40 25.57
N LEU A 385 8.98 4.67 25.54
CA LEU A 385 8.24 4.27 26.75
C LEU A 385 9.11 3.52 27.76
N ARG A 386 9.84 2.51 27.31
CA ARG A 386 10.72 1.70 28.18
C ARG A 386 11.89 2.49 28.75
N PRO A 387 12.72 3.23 27.97
CA PRO A 387 13.81 4.03 28.52
C PRO A 387 13.30 5.13 29.44
N THR A 388 12.19 5.79 29.11
CA THR A 388 11.58 6.85 29.94
C THR A 388 11.12 6.31 31.28
N LEU A 389 10.37 5.20 31.31
CA LEU A 389 9.91 4.57 32.55
C LEU A 389 11.09 4.11 33.43
N ARG A 390 12.17 3.61 32.83
CA ARG A 390 13.38 3.25 33.57
C ARG A 390 14.07 4.48 34.14
N ALA A 391 14.26 5.54 33.34
CA ALA A 391 14.90 6.78 33.80
C ALA A 391 14.12 7.43 34.95
N MET A 392 12.78 7.36 34.93
CA MET A 392 11.95 7.85 36.05
C MET A 392 12.12 7.03 37.34
N ARG A 393 12.14 5.70 37.22
CA ARG A 393 12.15 4.77 38.39
C ARG A 393 13.54 4.54 39.02
N THR A 394 14.65 4.81 38.33
CA THR A 394 16.01 4.62 38.89
C THR A 394 16.34 5.69 39.90
N ALA A 395 16.80 5.27 41.11
CA ALA A 395 17.30 6.16 42.13
C ALA A 395 18.62 6.82 41.68
N THR A 396 18.87 8.06 42.10
CA THR A 396 20.04 8.86 41.68
C THR A 396 21.37 8.16 42.04
N VAL A 397 21.42 7.55 43.21
CA VAL A 397 22.63 6.83 43.70
C VAL A 397 22.91 5.60 42.80
N THR A 398 21.91 4.81 42.47
CA THR A 398 22.06 3.65 41.57
C THR A 398 22.34 4.03 40.13
N ALA A 399 21.86 5.21 39.67
CA ALA A 399 22.15 5.74 38.36
C ALA A 399 23.59 6.24 38.19
N LEU A 400 24.16 6.80 39.26
CA LEU A 400 25.56 7.28 39.29
C LEU A 400 26.55 6.18 39.64
N ALA A 401 26.16 5.25 40.52
CA ALA A 401 26.94 4.08 40.87
C ALA A 401 26.98 3.02 39.77
N ALA A 402 27.16 3.35 38.52
CA ALA A 402 27.13 2.48 37.33
C ALA A 402 27.76 1.08 37.51
N ALA A 403 27.42 0.43 38.61
CA ALA A 403 27.83 -0.92 38.95
C ALA A 403 27.32 -1.84 37.85
N ALA A 404 28.23 -2.61 37.29
CA ALA A 404 27.96 -3.64 36.30
C ALA A 404 26.68 -4.40 36.70
N HIS A 405 25.63 -4.27 35.91
CA HIS A 405 24.39 -4.99 36.13
C HIS A 405 24.71 -6.47 36.20
N GLN A 406 24.54 -7.08 37.37
CA GLN A 406 24.71 -8.52 37.52
C GLN A 406 23.70 -9.20 36.59
N PRO A 407 24.16 -9.99 35.64
CA PRO A 407 23.26 -10.64 34.67
C PRO A 407 22.34 -11.60 35.43
N ARG A 408 21.04 -11.53 35.17
CA ARG A 408 20.07 -12.50 35.71
C ARG A 408 20.45 -13.89 35.21
N HIS A 409 20.84 -14.76 36.12
CA HIS A 409 21.13 -16.16 35.81
C HIS A 409 19.82 -16.88 35.41
N ARG A 410 19.83 -17.50 34.22
CA ARG A 410 18.77 -18.42 33.76
C ARG A 410 19.34 -19.83 33.73
N PRO A 411 19.13 -20.63 34.79
CA PRO A 411 19.82 -21.91 34.96
C PRO A 411 19.56 -22.89 33.82
N LEU A 412 18.32 -22.93 33.27
CA LEU A 412 17.96 -23.79 32.14
C LEU A 412 18.74 -23.49 30.85
N LEU A 413 18.90 -22.21 30.49
CA LEU A 413 19.64 -21.83 29.29
C LEU A 413 21.16 -22.02 29.45
N THR A 414 21.69 -21.87 30.67
CA THR A 414 23.10 -22.13 30.95
C THR A 414 23.40 -23.62 30.95
N ALA A 415 22.50 -24.49 31.44
CA ALA A 415 22.65 -25.93 31.38
C ALA A 415 22.58 -26.46 29.93
N LEU A 416 21.61 -26.01 29.15
CA LEU A 416 21.49 -26.36 27.71
C LEU A 416 22.72 -25.88 26.91
N SER A 417 23.35 -24.76 27.29
CA SER A 417 24.52 -24.25 26.58
C SER A 417 25.73 -25.14 26.71
N ALA A 418 25.86 -25.93 27.79
CA ALA A 418 27.01 -26.78 28.03
C ALA A 418 27.16 -27.95 27.05
N LEU A 419 26.05 -28.35 26.40
CA LEU A 419 26.00 -29.43 25.39
C LEU A 419 26.31 -28.95 23.97
N LEU A 420 26.48 -27.65 23.75
CA LEU A 420 26.61 -27.07 22.42
C LEU A 420 28.09 -26.78 22.06
N PRO A 421 28.48 -26.82 20.78
CA PRO A 421 29.80 -26.41 20.32
C PRO A 421 30.06 -24.94 20.69
N THR A 422 31.31 -24.59 20.91
CA THR A 422 31.78 -23.30 21.46
C THR A 422 31.13 -22.05 20.83
N PRO A 423 30.91 -21.94 19.51
CA PRO A 423 30.24 -20.78 18.95
C PRO A 423 28.78 -20.65 19.37
N LEU A 424 28.04 -21.77 19.39
CA LEU A 424 26.63 -21.79 19.80
C LEU A 424 26.47 -21.56 21.29
N LEU A 425 27.38 -22.11 22.09
CA LEU A 425 27.48 -21.87 23.54
C LEU A 425 27.69 -20.38 23.84
N LEU A 426 28.63 -19.72 23.15
CA LEU A 426 28.86 -18.29 23.28
C LEU A 426 27.61 -17.49 22.87
N GLY A 427 27.00 -17.82 21.74
CA GLY A 427 25.79 -17.18 21.25
C GLY A 427 24.61 -17.28 22.23
N LEU A 428 24.35 -18.48 22.74
CA LEU A 428 23.25 -18.73 23.68
C LEU A 428 23.48 -18.04 25.05
N ARG A 429 24.69 -18.03 25.54
CA ARG A 429 25.03 -17.31 26.78
C ARG A 429 24.90 -15.79 26.63
N LEU A 430 25.27 -15.23 25.46
CA LEU A 430 25.08 -13.80 25.18
C LEU A 430 23.61 -13.43 25.14
N THR A 431 22.76 -14.24 24.49
CA THR A 431 21.30 -14.03 24.43
C THR A 431 20.64 -14.20 25.80
N ALA A 432 21.07 -15.21 26.58
CA ALA A 432 20.54 -15.46 27.92
C ALA A 432 20.82 -14.29 28.90
N ARG A 433 21.98 -13.64 28.77
CA ARG A 433 22.35 -12.47 29.56
C ARG A 433 21.55 -11.21 29.23
N ARG A 434 20.99 -11.10 27.99
CA ARG A 434 20.28 -9.91 27.52
C ARG A 434 18.96 -10.26 26.81
N PRO A 435 17.98 -10.83 27.55
CA PRO A 435 16.73 -11.36 26.96
C PRO A 435 15.90 -10.29 26.23
N GLY A 436 15.99 -9.03 26.65
CA GLY A 436 15.26 -7.95 25.98
C GLY A 436 15.70 -7.71 24.53
N ARG A 437 16.98 -7.93 24.22
CA ARG A 437 17.49 -7.84 22.84
C ARG A 437 17.11 -9.05 22.00
N ALA A 438 17.17 -10.23 22.61
CA ALA A 438 16.71 -11.44 21.96
C ALA A 438 15.23 -11.31 21.52
N VAL A 439 14.39 -10.74 22.39
CA VAL A 439 12.99 -10.44 22.05
C VAL A 439 12.88 -9.41 20.91
N LEU A 440 13.67 -8.33 20.93
CA LEU A 440 13.65 -7.33 19.85
C LEU A 440 14.10 -7.93 18.52
N GLN A 441 15.13 -8.79 18.54
CA GLN A 441 15.60 -9.49 17.35
C GLN A 441 14.54 -10.45 16.81
N ALA A 442 13.94 -11.27 17.69
CA ALA A 442 12.85 -12.16 17.31
C ALA A 442 11.68 -11.40 16.70
N TRP A 443 11.30 -10.28 17.31
CA TRP A 443 10.20 -9.43 16.83
C TRP A 443 10.52 -8.76 15.49
N SER A 444 11.73 -8.22 15.31
CA SER A 444 12.18 -7.66 14.05
C SER A 444 12.16 -8.69 12.92
N THR A 445 12.65 -9.90 13.18
CA THR A 445 12.65 -11.00 12.20
C THR A 445 11.23 -11.46 11.90
N ALA A 446 10.38 -11.60 12.94
CA ALA A 446 8.97 -11.94 12.74
C ALA A 446 8.27 -10.94 11.84
N THR A 447 8.43 -9.63 12.09
CA THR A 447 7.82 -8.57 11.28
C THR A 447 8.30 -8.63 9.83
N THR A 448 9.58 -8.90 9.60
CA THR A 448 10.14 -9.04 8.24
C THR A 448 9.54 -10.26 7.52
N VAL A 449 9.44 -11.40 8.20
CA VAL A 449 8.85 -12.62 7.60
C VAL A 449 7.35 -12.43 7.38
N ILE A 450 6.61 -11.83 8.34
CA ILE A 450 5.20 -11.45 8.16
C ILE A 450 5.03 -10.64 6.89
N ALA A 451 5.87 -9.61 6.71
CA ALA A 451 5.81 -8.74 5.55
C ALA A 451 6.03 -9.52 4.23
N ILE A 452 7.07 -10.34 4.17
CA ILE A 452 7.39 -11.10 2.95
C ILE A 452 6.28 -12.12 2.65
N VAL A 453 5.80 -12.86 3.66
CA VAL A 453 4.73 -13.85 3.49
C VAL A 453 3.42 -13.18 3.11
N ALA A 454 3.07 -12.04 3.74
CA ALA A 454 1.87 -11.29 3.38
C ALA A 454 1.92 -10.82 1.92
N LEU A 455 3.08 -10.33 1.47
CA LEU A 455 3.27 -9.90 0.09
C LEU A 455 3.25 -11.05 -0.90
N LEU A 456 3.89 -12.18 -0.57
CA LEU A 456 3.80 -13.41 -1.38
C LEU A 456 2.35 -13.90 -1.49
N THR A 457 1.58 -13.80 -0.40
CA THR A 457 0.17 -14.18 -0.40
C THR A 457 -0.67 -13.22 -1.26
N LEU A 458 -0.37 -11.94 -1.26
CA LEU A 458 -1.03 -10.96 -2.13
C LEU A 458 -0.64 -11.15 -3.61
N ASP A 459 0.63 -11.46 -3.90
CA ASP A 459 1.13 -11.73 -5.26
C ASP A 459 0.57 -13.05 -5.84
N SER A 460 0.30 -14.05 -4.98
CA SER A 460 -0.27 -15.33 -5.39
C SER A 460 -1.79 -15.27 -5.66
N GLN A 461 -2.45 -14.15 -5.36
CA GLN A 461 -3.84 -13.99 -5.78
C GLN A 461 -3.87 -13.92 -7.30
N GLU A 462 -4.65 -14.79 -7.91
CA GLU A 462 -4.88 -14.71 -9.36
C GLU A 462 -5.30 -13.28 -9.70
N GLU A 463 -4.58 -12.65 -10.62
CA GLU A 463 -5.12 -11.50 -11.31
C GLU A 463 -6.45 -11.96 -11.89
N ARG A 464 -7.56 -11.56 -11.26
CA ARG A 464 -8.86 -11.81 -11.84
C ARG A 464 -8.83 -11.13 -13.19
N GLY A 465 -8.58 -11.93 -14.23
CA GLY A 465 -8.67 -11.48 -15.60
C GLY A 465 -10.02 -10.80 -15.77
N TYR A 466 -10.03 -9.66 -16.39
CA TYR A 466 -11.27 -8.96 -16.68
C TYR A 466 -12.02 -9.79 -17.71
N GLY A 467 -13.26 -10.14 -17.39
CA GLY A 467 -14.10 -11.00 -18.20
C GLY A 467 -14.41 -12.34 -17.55
N LEU A 468 -15.46 -12.99 -18.05
CA LEU A 468 -15.83 -14.37 -17.72
C LEU A 468 -14.74 -15.31 -18.25
N ASN A 469 -13.78 -15.71 -17.49
CA ASN A 469 -12.65 -16.59 -17.78
C ASN A 469 -11.28 -15.94 -18.02
N GLY A 470 -11.10 -14.66 -17.69
CA GLY A 470 -9.78 -14.01 -17.83
C GLY A 470 -9.30 -13.85 -19.28
N SER A 471 -10.23 -13.79 -20.24
CA SER A 471 -9.95 -13.87 -21.68
C SER A 471 -9.50 -12.56 -22.32
N SER A 472 -9.43 -11.44 -21.59
CA SER A 472 -8.94 -10.18 -22.16
C SER A 472 -7.42 -10.25 -22.35
N ALA A 473 -6.97 -10.24 -23.60
CA ALA A 473 -5.56 -10.13 -23.97
C ALA A 473 -4.97 -8.74 -23.67
N LEU A 474 -5.77 -7.80 -23.17
CA LEU A 474 -5.35 -6.44 -22.89
C LEU A 474 -4.70 -6.34 -21.51
N PRO A 475 -3.63 -5.53 -21.39
CA PRO A 475 -2.95 -5.35 -20.13
C PRO A 475 -3.86 -4.65 -19.11
N ASN A 476 -3.83 -5.17 -17.90
CA ASN A 476 -4.39 -4.50 -16.74
C ASN A 476 -3.45 -3.38 -16.29
N LEU A 477 -3.71 -2.15 -16.73
CA LEU A 477 -2.91 -0.98 -16.36
C LEU A 477 -2.84 -0.78 -14.83
N ARG A 478 -3.88 -1.21 -14.12
CA ARG A 478 -3.94 -1.12 -12.67
C ARG A 478 -3.12 -2.23 -12.00
N GLY A 479 -3.18 -3.46 -12.50
CA GLY A 479 -2.39 -4.58 -11.96
C GLY A 479 -0.90 -4.30 -12.02
N GLU A 480 -0.41 -3.73 -13.10
CA GLU A 480 1.00 -3.32 -13.22
C GLU A 480 1.39 -2.25 -12.17
N LEU A 481 0.50 -1.28 -11.91
CA LEU A 481 0.73 -0.29 -10.85
C LEU A 481 0.72 -0.94 -9.45
N ASP A 482 -0.27 -1.80 -9.18
CA ASP A 482 -0.39 -2.49 -7.89
C ASP A 482 0.86 -3.35 -7.63
N ARG A 483 1.37 -4.02 -8.65
CA ARG A 483 2.63 -4.77 -8.59
C ARG A 483 3.83 -3.88 -8.30
N ARG A 484 3.94 -2.72 -8.96
CA ARG A 484 5.01 -1.74 -8.68
C ARG A 484 4.95 -1.20 -7.26
N LEU A 485 3.75 -0.87 -6.76
CA LEU A 485 3.54 -0.42 -5.39
C LEU A 485 3.92 -1.51 -4.39
N MET A 486 3.52 -2.75 -4.65
CA MET A 486 3.89 -3.91 -3.83
C MET A 486 5.40 -4.07 -3.78
N LEU A 487 6.08 -4.06 -4.93
CA LEU A 487 7.55 -4.14 -4.99
C LEU A 487 8.22 -2.98 -4.25
N ALA A 488 7.71 -1.76 -4.36
CA ALA A 488 8.24 -0.62 -3.62
C ALA A 488 8.12 -0.82 -2.11
N VAL A 489 6.98 -1.27 -1.60
CA VAL A 489 6.77 -1.58 -0.18
C VAL A 489 7.72 -2.71 0.29
N VAL A 490 7.89 -3.77 -0.51
CA VAL A 490 8.85 -4.86 -0.22
C VAL A 490 10.26 -4.33 -0.09
N VAL A 491 10.72 -3.56 -1.08
CA VAL A 491 12.09 -3.00 -1.10
C VAL A 491 12.32 -2.12 0.13
N LEU A 492 11.34 -1.28 0.49
CA LEU A 492 11.41 -0.44 1.68
C LEU A 492 11.46 -1.25 2.97
N LEU A 493 10.63 -2.30 3.09
CA LEU A 493 10.62 -3.21 4.24
C LEU A 493 11.95 -3.96 4.38
N ILE A 494 12.48 -4.51 3.29
CA ILE A 494 13.77 -5.21 3.29
C ILE A 494 14.89 -4.24 3.66
N THR A 495 14.91 -3.04 3.07
CA THR A 495 15.92 -2.02 3.36
C THR A 495 15.91 -1.64 4.84
N LEU A 496 14.73 -1.38 5.40
CA LEU A 496 14.59 -1.02 6.81
C LEU A 496 14.95 -2.19 7.74
N ALA A 497 14.61 -3.43 7.37
CA ALA A 497 14.99 -4.64 8.11
C ALA A 497 16.50 -4.86 8.12
N VAL A 498 17.17 -4.66 6.97
CA VAL A 498 18.64 -4.74 6.87
C VAL A 498 19.30 -3.69 7.74
N VAL A 499 18.87 -2.44 7.66
CA VAL A 499 19.38 -1.33 8.46
C VAL A 499 19.19 -1.61 9.94
N ASN A 500 18.03 -2.12 10.35
CA ASN A 500 17.72 -2.51 11.71
C ASN A 500 18.65 -3.65 12.22
N THR A 501 18.84 -4.69 11.40
CA THR A 501 19.73 -5.82 11.70
C THR A 501 21.17 -5.38 11.84
N LEU A 502 21.68 -4.54 10.93
CA LEU A 502 23.03 -3.98 11.02
C LEU A 502 23.24 -3.17 12.30
N THR A 503 22.24 -2.35 12.65
CA THR A 503 22.28 -1.52 13.87
C THR A 503 22.30 -2.37 15.14
N LEU A 504 21.42 -3.37 15.23
CA LEU A 504 21.39 -4.31 16.36
C LEU A 504 22.71 -5.06 16.50
N THR A 505 23.27 -5.52 15.39
CA THR A 505 24.55 -6.23 15.39
C THR A 505 25.69 -5.32 15.79
N TRP A 506 25.74 -4.10 15.25
CA TRP A 506 26.78 -3.13 15.60
C TRP A 506 26.75 -2.76 17.09
N THR A 507 25.56 -2.46 17.62
CA THR A 507 25.40 -2.16 19.05
C THR A 507 25.78 -3.36 19.92
N THR A 508 25.41 -4.57 19.54
CA THR A 508 25.79 -5.80 20.25
C THR A 508 27.31 -6.03 20.23
N ALA A 509 27.93 -5.86 19.05
CA ALA A 509 29.39 -6.02 18.91
C ALA A 509 30.17 -4.98 19.73
N MET A 510 29.67 -3.74 19.81
CA MET A 510 30.31 -2.68 20.63
C MET A 510 30.25 -2.98 22.13
N GLU A 511 29.10 -3.43 22.62
CA GLU A 511 28.89 -3.69 24.04
C GLU A 511 29.52 -4.99 24.54
N THR A 512 29.72 -5.96 23.64
CA THR A 512 30.36 -7.23 24.01
C THR A 512 31.87 -7.24 23.85
N ARG A 513 32.48 -6.10 23.48
CA ARG A 513 33.92 -5.99 23.21
C ARG A 513 34.78 -6.50 24.36
N ALA A 514 34.52 -6.07 25.61
CA ALA A 514 35.26 -6.48 26.78
C ALA A 514 35.12 -8.01 27.01
N SER A 515 33.91 -8.53 26.99
CA SER A 515 33.67 -9.98 27.14
C SER A 515 34.35 -10.80 26.05
N MET A 516 34.46 -10.28 24.84
CA MET A 516 35.15 -10.95 23.73
C MET A 516 36.66 -10.85 23.85
N ALA A 517 37.19 -9.76 24.38
CA ALA A 517 38.62 -9.63 24.73
C ALA A 517 39.02 -10.69 25.76
N VAL A 518 38.23 -10.87 26.84
CA VAL A 518 38.44 -11.93 27.85
C VAL A 518 38.34 -13.33 27.23
N ALA A 519 37.37 -13.58 26.34
CA ALA A 519 37.29 -14.87 25.65
C ALA A 519 38.52 -15.17 24.78
N ARG A 520 39.13 -14.14 24.17
CA ARG A 520 40.40 -14.28 23.42
C ARG A 520 41.60 -14.58 24.33
N THR A 521 41.69 -13.96 25.51
CA THR A 521 42.74 -14.31 26.45
C THR A 521 42.62 -15.74 26.99
N LEU A 522 41.39 -16.30 26.97
CA LEU A 522 41.09 -17.70 27.28
C LEU A 522 41.28 -18.66 26.09
N GLY A 523 41.79 -18.18 24.95
CA GLY A 523 42.13 -19.01 23.80
C GLY A 523 41.07 -19.11 22.70
N ALA A 524 39.99 -18.33 22.75
CA ALA A 524 38.99 -18.34 21.67
C ALA A 524 39.55 -17.73 20.38
N THR A 525 39.37 -18.46 19.24
CA THR A 525 39.80 -17.98 17.92
C THR A 525 38.87 -16.85 17.40
N PRO A 526 39.38 -15.94 16.53
CA PRO A 526 38.55 -14.91 15.92
C PRO A 526 37.33 -15.48 15.16
N GLY A 527 37.48 -16.68 14.59
CA GLY A 527 36.40 -17.41 13.91
C GLY A 527 35.28 -17.84 14.87
N GLN A 528 35.66 -18.39 16.04
CA GLN A 528 34.71 -18.80 17.09
C GLN A 528 33.96 -17.58 17.67
N ILE A 529 34.61 -16.44 17.79
CA ILE A 529 33.99 -15.20 18.28
C ILE A 529 33.00 -14.66 17.23
N SER A 530 33.42 -14.61 15.97
CA SER A 530 32.51 -14.13 14.91
C SER A 530 31.29 -15.03 14.75
N ALA A 531 31.47 -16.35 14.79
CA ALA A 531 30.40 -17.34 14.76
C ALA A 531 29.49 -17.24 16.01
N GLY A 532 30.06 -17.00 17.19
CA GLY A 532 29.31 -16.78 18.44
C GLY A 532 28.44 -15.51 18.40
N LEU A 533 28.96 -14.42 17.85
CA LEU A 533 28.19 -13.18 17.65
C LEU A 533 27.06 -13.38 16.62
N SER A 534 27.33 -14.10 15.50
CA SER A 534 26.29 -14.44 14.53
C SER A 534 25.23 -15.36 15.14
N ALA A 535 25.63 -16.37 15.91
CA ALA A 535 24.71 -17.24 16.63
C ALA A 535 23.83 -16.46 17.64
N ALA A 536 24.39 -15.45 18.31
CA ALA A 536 23.64 -14.60 19.24
C ALA A 536 22.52 -13.78 18.55
N GLN A 537 22.58 -13.57 17.24
CA GLN A 537 21.54 -12.89 16.47
C GLN A 537 20.59 -13.91 15.82
N VAL A 538 21.10 -14.99 15.26
CA VAL A 538 20.31 -15.99 14.53
C VAL A 538 19.43 -16.83 15.48
N LEU A 539 19.96 -17.22 16.66
CA LEU A 539 19.18 -18.03 17.61
C LEU A 539 17.86 -17.37 18.06
N PRO A 540 17.83 -16.08 18.44
CA PRO A 540 16.56 -15.42 18.75
C PRO A 540 15.73 -15.08 17.49
N ALA A 541 16.34 -15.04 16.30
CA ALA A 541 15.63 -14.82 15.05
C ALA A 541 14.79 -16.04 14.62
N LEU A 542 15.21 -17.26 14.98
CA LEU A 542 14.51 -18.50 14.64
C LEU A 542 13.01 -18.53 15.07
N PRO A 543 12.67 -18.31 16.36
CA PRO A 543 11.26 -18.29 16.74
C PRO A 543 10.48 -17.17 16.07
N GLY A 544 11.14 -16.03 15.78
CA GLY A 544 10.53 -14.95 15.00
C GLY A 544 10.22 -15.36 13.57
N ALA A 545 11.13 -16.03 12.89
CA ALA A 545 10.94 -16.52 11.54
C ALA A 545 9.82 -17.58 11.46
N LEU A 546 9.78 -18.51 12.41
CA LEU A 546 8.75 -19.56 12.47
C LEU A 546 7.36 -18.96 12.76
N ALA A 547 7.26 -18.03 13.71
CA ALA A 547 5.99 -17.35 14.02
C ALA A 547 5.54 -16.40 12.91
N GLY A 548 6.49 -15.83 12.16
CA GLY A 548 6.22 -14.88 11.08
C GLY A 548 5.40 -15.49 9.94
N VAL A 549 5.57 -16.76 9.62
CA VAL A 549 4.83 -17.43 8.53
C VAL A 549 3.32 -17.48 8.81
N PRO A 550 2.83 -18.10 9.89
CA PRO A 550 1.39 -18.15 10.15
C PRO A 550 0.80 -16.76 10.42
N LEU A 551 1.55 -15.87 11.06
CA LEU A 551 1.09 -14.50 11.30
C LEU A 551 0.97 -13.70 9.99
N GLY A 552 1.84 -13.92 9.01
CA GLY A 552 1.76 -13.28 7.70
C GLY A 552 0.50 -13.68 6.94
N ILE A 553 0.15 -14.97 6.94
CA ILE A 553 -1.11 -15.47 6.39
C ILE A 553 -2.30 -14.86 7.15
N GLY A 554 -2.23 -14.82 8.49
CA GLY A 554 -3.28 -14.24 9.34
C GLY A 554 -3.53 -12.76 9.07
N VAL A 555 -2.49 -11.97 8.85
CA VAL A 555 -2.61 -10.55 8.47
C VAL A 555 -3.36 -10.42 7.15
N CYS A 556 -3.03 -11.22 6.15
CA CYS A 556 -3.77 -11.23 4.89
C CYS A 556 -5.24 -11.64 5.09
N GLY A 557 -5.51 -12.61 5.97
CA GLY A 557 -6.88 -13.04 6.29
C GLY A 557 -7.74 -11.95 6.93
N ILE A 558 -7.14 -11.04 7.70
CA ILE A 558 -7.85 -9.91 8.32
C ILE A 558 -8.18 -8.83 7.30
N PHE A 559 -7.26 -8.55 6.36
CA PHE A 559 -7.38 -7.47 5.39
C PHE A 559 -7.81 -7.92 3.99
N GLY A 560 -7.89 -9.21 3.72
CA GLY A 560 -8.15 -9.79 2.42
C GLY A 560 -9.49 -10.50 2.29
N ALA A 561 -9.76 -10.98 1.08
CA ALA A 561 -11.01 -11.66 0.71
C ALA A 561 -11.16 -13.04 1.40
N ARG A 562 -12.41 -13.47 1.58
CA ARG A 562 -12.77 -14.76 2.20
C ARG A 562 -12.19 -16.02 1.51
N ASN A 563 -11.75 -15.92 0.26
CA ASN A 563 -11.18 -17.04 -0.52
C ASN A 563 -9.76 -16.70 -0.98
N MET A 564 -8.80 -16.72 -0.04
CA MET A 564 -7.39 -16.46 -0.38
C MET A 564 -6.71 -17.71 -0.90
N ILE A 565 -6.00 -17.57 -2.01
CA ILE A 565 -5.03 -18.56 -2.48
C ILE A 565 -3.75 -18.36 -1.65
N THR A 566 -3.39 -19.36 -0.85
CA THR A 566 -2.13 -19.32 -0.11
C THR A 566 -0.97 -19.76 -1.00
N PRO A 567 0.17 -19.06 -0.97
CA PRO A 567 1.34 -19.47 -1.73
C PRO A 567 1.82 -20.86 -1.29
N PRO A 568 2.55 -21.59 -2.14
CA PRO A 568 3.12 -22.89 -1.78
C PRO A 568 3.95 -22.81 -0.51
N VAL A 569 3.82 -23.78 0.38
CA VAL A 569 4.55 -23.83 1.67
C VAL A 569 6.06 -23.73 1.47
N SER A 570 6.58 -24.25 0.37
CA SER A 570 8.01 -24.15 -0.01
C SER A 570 8.48 -22.70 -0.16
N TRP A 571 7.67 -21.81 -0.75
CA TRP A 571 8.00 -20.39 -0.91
C TRP A 571 7.98 -19.65 0.43
N MET A 572 7.03 -19.97 1.30
CA MET A 572 6.95 -19.39 2.65
C MET A 572 8.13 -19.82 3.52
N LEU A 573 8.51 -21.11 3.46
CA LEU A 573 9.70 -21.61 4.15
C LEU A 573 10.99 -21.02 3.57
N ALA A 574 11.07 -20.88 2.24
CA ALA A 574 12.20 -20.22 1.58
C ALA A 574 12.34 -18.76 2.06
N ALA A 575 11.24 -18.00 2.20
CA ALA A 575 11.27 -16.65 2.72
C ALA A 575 11.82 -16.58 4.16
N ALA A 576 11.40 -17.50 5.03
CA ALA A 576 11.92 -17.60 6.40
C ALA A 576 13.42 -17.95 6.42
N ILE A 577 13.83 -18.94 5.62
CA ILE A 577 15.24 -19.39 5.52
C ILE A 577 16.11 -18.25 4.96
N VAL A 578 15.68 -17.61 3.86
CA VAL A 578 16.42 -16.50 3.25
C VAL A 578 16.58 -15.35 4.25
N THR A 579 15.52 -15.00 5.00
CA THR A 579 15.60 -13.97 6.03
C THR A 579 16.63 -14.31 7.12
N LEU A 580 16.70 -15.56 7.56
CA LEU A 580 17.71 -16.04 8.52
C LEU A 580 19.11 -16.01 7.93
N LEU A 581 19.29 -16.44 6.68
CA LEU A 581 20.59 -16.42 5.98
C LEU A 581 21.08 -14.97 5.77
N VAL A 582 20.19 -14.08 5.38
CA VAL A 582 20.49 -12.64 5.23
C VAL A 582 20.88 -12.05 6.59
N THR A 583 20.14 -12.37 7.65
CA THR A 583 20.49 -11.95 9.02
C THR A 583 21.87 -12.47 9.40
N ALA A 584 22.18 -13.74 9.15
CA ALA A 584 23.49 -14.33 9.43
C ALA A 584 24.61 -13.65 8.62
N ALA A 585 24.40 -13.38 7.34
CA ALA A 585 25.37 -12.76 6.45
C ALA A 585 25.69 -11.31 6.89
N PHE A 586 24.65 -10.50 7.16
CA PHE A 586 24.84 -9.12 7.61
C PHE A 586 25.43 -9.02 9.02
N THR A 587 25.27 -10.03 9.87
CA THR A 587 25.92 -10.07 11.18
C THR A 587 27.37 -10.51 11.12
N ALA A 588 27.75 -11.29 10.11
CA ALA A 588 29.12 -11.80 9.95
C ALA A 588 30.14 -10.67 9.71
N LEU A 589 29.78 -9.61 8.99
CA LEU A 589 30.69 -8.52 8.63
C LEU A 589 31.13 -7.69 9.87
N PRO A 590 30.21 -7.09 10.66
CA PRO A 590 30.59 -6.37 11.88
C PRO A 590 31.24 -7.27 12.93
N ALA A 591 30.81 -8.55 12.99
CA ALA A 591 31.40 -9.52 13.90
C ALA A 591 32.86 -9.82 13.54
N ARG A 592 33.20 -10.00 12.26
CA ARG A 592 34.59 -10.17 11.78
C ARG A 592 35.45 -8.93 12.06
N MET A 593 34.89 -7.73 11.83
CA MET A 593 35.60 -6.47 12.13
C MET A 593 35.88 -6.31 13.62
N ALA A 594 34.93 -6.67 14.48
CA ALA A 594 35.12 -6.64 15.94
C ALA A 594 36.14 -7.69 16.40
N ALA A 595 36.12 -8.90 15.83
CA ALA A 595 37.03 -9.99 16.18
C ALA A 595 38.50 -9.74 15.75
N ARG A 596 38.76 -8.92 14.73
CA ARG A 596 40.12 -8.62 14.24
C ARG A 596 40.84 -7.47 14.98
N ARG A 597 40.18 -6.73 15.88
CA ARG A 597 40.79 -5.60 16.59
C ARG A 597 41.80 -6.10 17.66
N PRO A 598 42.94 -5.39 17.87
CA PRO A 598 43.94 -5.77 18.86
C PRO A 598 43.38 -5.75 20.28
N VAL A 599 43.64 -6.81 21.06
CA VAL A 599 43.15 -6.98 22.45
C VAL A 599 43.63 -5.86 23.35
N ALA A 600 44.90 -5.41 23.18
CA ALA A 600 45.49 -4.33 23.97
C ALA A 600 44.69 -3.01 23.92
N ARG A 601 44.17 -2.63 22.73
CA ARG A 601 43.33 -1.42 22.58
C ARG A 601 41.91 -1.57 23.18
N ALA A 602 41.41 -2.80 23.30
CA ALA A 602 40.10 -3.05 23.89
C ALA A 602 40.16 -2.98 25.43
N LEU A 603 41.26 -3.36 26.03
CA LEU A 603 41.47 -3.32 27.50
C LEU A 603 41.91 -1.94 28.00
N SER A 604 42.75 -1.21 27.23
CA SER A 604 43.17 0.15 27.60
C SER A 604 42.06 1.21 27.52
N ALA A 605 41.01 0.97 26.77
CA ALA A 605 39.83 1.87 26.70
C ALA A 605 38.90 1.75 27.93
N GLU A 606 39.07 0.76 28.80
CA GLU A 606 38.32 0.63 30.06
C GLU A 606 39.03 1.27 31.26
N SER A 607 40.33 1.53 31.12
CA SER A 607 41.13 2.16 32.17
C SER A 607 41.22 3.69 32.08
N ALA A 608 40.64 4.28 31.00
CA ALA A 608 40.49 5.71 30.80
C ALA A 608 39.00 6.12 30.89
#